data_1ff61cbefa404ba17aef5fb75a9c4f92
#
_entry.id   1ff61cbefa404ba17aef5fb75a9c4f92
#
_cell.length_a   1.000
_cell.length_b   1.000
_cell.length_c   1.000
_cell.angle_alpha   90.00
_cell.angle_beta   90.00
_cell.angle_gamma   90.00
#
_symmetry.space_group_name_H-M   'P 1'
#
loop_
_entity.id
_entity.type
_entity.pdbx_description
1 polymer ?
#
loop_
_entity_poly.entity_id
_entity_poly.type
_entity_poly.pdbx_seq_one_letter_code
_entity_poly.pdbx_strand_id
1 'polypeptide(L)'
;WLSPFLGGLLYAIMGINRVKRRAQRLKRQHLPFAAAGSAATVPRDSLTPLEYAVGRLTGLPSKPGNLVEMLHSGDEAYPRMLAEIAGAKTSVGLCSYIFRDDSAGEKFHSALIEAQRRGVKVCVLIDGVGGGYFWSGTYNRLRKAGVPVARFLHSYFPWRTPFVNLRNHR
;
A
#
# COMPACT_ATOMS: atom_id res chain seq x y z
N TRP A 1 -30.87 23.67 0.53
CA TRP A 1 -30.20 24.27 1.68
C TRP A 1 -30.11 23.24 2.81
N LEU A 2 -29.02 22.49 2.87
CA LEU A 2 -28.73 21.62 4.00
C LEU A 2 -28.42 22.50 5.22
N SER A 3 -29.10 22.26 6.34
CA SER A 3 -28.85 22.93 7.59
C SER A 3 -27.36 22.92 7.91
N PRO A 4 -26.74 24.03 8.37
CA PRO A 4 -25.32 24.06 8.75
C PRO A 4 -24.97 23.01 9.80
N PHE A 5 -25.90 22.64 10.67
CA PHE A 5 -25.72 21.57 11.65
C PHE A 5 -25.59 20.19 11.00
N LEU A 6 -26.43 19.88 10.01
CA LEU A 6 -26.35 18.61 9.28
C LEU A 6 -25.08 18.55 8.43
N GLY A 7 -24.72 19.65 7.76
CA GLY A 7 -23.46 19.76 7.02
C GLY A 7 -22.22 19.64 7.92
N GLY A 8 -22.25 20.27 9.10
CA GLY A 8 -21.20 20.15 10.11
C GLY A 8 -21.07 18.73 10.66
N LEU A 9 -22.18 18.07 10.94
CA LEU A 9 -22.23 16.68 11.39
C LEU A 9 -21.67 15.73 10.30
N LEU A 10 -22.12 15.90 9.07
CA LEU A 10 -21.61 15.13 7.93
C LEU A 10 -20.11 15.37 7.73
N TYR A 11 -19.65 16.61 7.82
CA TYR A 11 -18.22 16.91 7.75
C TYR A 11 -17.43 16.27 8.90
N ALA A 12 -17.94 16.32 10.13
CA ALA A 12 -17.28 15.68 11.28
C ALA A 12 -17.18 14.15 11.12
N ILE A 13 -18.20 13.52 10.54
CA ILE A 13 -18.23 12.08 10.30
C ILE A 13 -17.39 11.72 9.08
N MET A 14 -17.50 12.47 8.01
CA MET A 14 -17.00 12.15 6.67
C MET A 14 -15.71 12.89 6.29
N GLY A 15 -15.46 14.07 6.79
CA GLY A 15 -14.37 14.95 6.41
C GLY A 15 -13.10 14.84 7.24
N ILE A 16 -13.16 14.24 8.42
CA ILE A 16 -12.02 14.15 9.32
C ILE A 16 -11.13 12.96 8.95
N ASN A 17 -9.91 13.23 8.53
CA ASN A 17 -8.92 12.20 8.21
C ASN A 17 -8.38 11.51 9.48
N ARG A 18 -9.15 10.58 10.04
CA ARG A 18 -8.78 9.83 11.25
C ARG A 18 -7.63 8.86 11.00
N VAL A 19 -7.52 8.34 9.78
CA VAL A 19 -6.44 7.42 9.38
C VAL A 19 -5.10 8.10 9.39
N LYS A 20 -5.01 9.31 8.82
CA LYS A 20 -3.78 10.11 8.81
C LYS A 20 -3.30 10.41 10.23
N ARG A 21 -4.21 10.75 11.13
CA ARG A 21 -3.89 11.01 12.56
C ARG A 21 -3.40 9.74 13.25
N ARG A 22 -4.03 8.60 13.00
CA ARG A 22 -3.61 7.31 13.58
C ARG A 22 -2.28 6.85 13.01
N ALA A 23 -2.09 6.95 11.70
CA ALA A 23 -0.82 6.64 11.04
C ALA A 23 0.33 7.52 11.54
N GLN A 24 0.09 8.83 11.70
CA GLN A 24 1.09 9.75 12.27
C GLN A 24 1.44 9.42 13.72
N ARG A 25 0.46 9.00 14.55
CA ARG A 25 0.73 8.55 15.93
C ARG A 25 1.58 7.29 15.94
N LEU A 26 1.24 6.29 15.12
CA LEU A 26 2.01 5.04 14.99
C LEU A 26 3.43 5.32 14.46
N LYS A 27 3.56 6.19 13.46
CA LYS A 27 4.87 6.60 12.93
C LYS A 27 5.74 7.29 13.99
N ARG A 28 5.16 8.14 14.84
CA ARG A 28 5.88 8.78 15.95
C ARG A 28 6.32 7.79 17.03
N GLN A 29 5.61 6.68 17.21
CA GLN A 29 5.93 5.66 18.21
C GLN A 29 7.00 4.67 17.72
N HIS A 30 7.08 4.42 16.40
CA HIS A 30 7.93 3.38 15.81
C HIS A 30 9.17 3.89 15.07
N LEU A 31 9.27 5.19 14.84
CA LEU A 31 10.51 5.79 14.34
C LEU A 31 11.16 6.51 15.50
N PRO A 32 12.17 5.95 16.17
CA PRO A 32 13.05 6.76 16.98
C PRO A 32 13.58 7.85 16.05
N PHE A 33 13.38 9.08 16.44
CA PHE A 33 14.00 10.24 15.80
C PHE A 33 15.50 9.98 15.90
N ALA A 34 16.07 9.44 14.84
CA ALA A 34 17.51 9.28 14.76
C ALA A 34 18.06 10.70 14.84
N ALA A 35 18.61 11.01 16.00
CA ALA A 35 19.30 12.24 16.24
C ALA A 35 20.23 12.48 15.07
N ALA A 36 20.24 13.70 14.55
CA ALA A 36 21.03 14.14 13.45
C ALA A 36 22.49 13.68 13.64
N GLY A 37 22.81 12.57 12.98
CA GLY A 37 24.20 12.17 12.85
C GLY A 37 24.94 13.26 12.11
N SER A 38 26.08 13.63 12.66
CA SER A 38 27.18 14.42 12.16
C SER A 38 27.03 14.96 10.73
N ALA A 39 27.21 16.24 10.58
CA ALA A 39 27.39 16.91 9.30
C ALA A 39 28.59 16.31 8.54
N ALA A 40 28.33 15.20 7.83
CA ALA A 40 29.26 14.70 6.85
C ALA A 40 29.35 15.74 5.73
N THR A 41 30.58 16.12 5.37
CA THR A 41 30.90 16.97 4.23
C THR A 41 30.18 16.41 2.99
N VAL A 42 29.23 17.18 2.48
CA VAL A 42 28.40 16.80 1.35
C VAL A 42 29.25 16.83 0.07
N PRO A 43 29.49 15.71 -0.62
CA PRO A 43 30.10 15.74 -1.94
C PRO A 43 29.24 16.60 -2.88
N ARG A 44 29.89 17.36 -3.76
CA ARG A 44 29.20 18.31 -4.66
C ARG A 44 28.57 17.66 -5.91
N ASP A 45 28.15 16.42 -5.82
CA ASP A 45 27.44 15.77 -6.92
C ASP A 45 25.98 16.27 -6.97
N SER A 46 25.42 16.40 -8.17
CA SER A 46 24.16 17.13 -8.43
C SER A 46 22.94 16.60 -7.65
N LEU A 47 22.94 15.35 -7.22
CA LEU A 47 21.85 14.71 -6.47
C LEU A 47 22.04 14.72 -4.94
N THR A 48 23.22 15.04 -4.45
CA THR A 48 23.52 14.98 -3.01
C THR A 48 22.69 15.96 -2.16
N PRO A 49 22.38 17.18 -2.61
CA PRO A 49 21.48 18.08 -1.86
C PRO A 49 20.07 17.48 -1.72
N LEU A 50 19.57 16.81 -2.76
CA LEU A 50 18.26 16.17 -2.75
C LEU A 50 18.26 14.96 -1.81
N GLU A 51 19.28 14.13 -1.86
CA GLU A 51 19.48 12.99 -0.97
C GLU A 51 19.51 13.43 0.50
N TYR A 52 20.28 14.47 0.82
CA TYR A 52 20.32 15.06 2.16
C TYR A 52 18.96 15.58 2.61
N ALA A 53 18.27 16.35 1.76
CA ALA A 53 16.95 16.88 2.07
C ALA A 53 15.92 15.78 2.30
N VAL A 54 15.89 14.74 1.46
CA VAL A 54 15.01 13.59 1.60
C VAL A 54 15.34 12.81 2.87
N GLY A 55 16.59 12.55 3.15
CA GLY A 55 17.04 11.89 4.37
C GLY A 55 16.60 12.63 5.63
N ARG A 56 16.72 13.97 5.63
CA ARG A 56 16.25 14.83 6.74
C ARG A 56 14.74 14.78 6.92
N LEU A 57 13.98 14.81 5.83
CA LEU A 57 12.51 14.81 5.87
C LEU A 57 11.94 13.44 6.26
N THR A 58 12.56 12.36 5.80
CA THR A 58 12.07 11.00 6.03
C THR A 58 12.65 10.36 7.29
N GLY A 59 13.80 10.82 7.75
CA GLY A 59 14.60 10.19 8.80
C GLY A 59 15.25 8.87 8.35
N LEU A 60 15.31 8.61 7.04
CA LEU A 60 15.89 7.40 6.46
C LEU A 60 17.15 7.76 5.68
N PRO A 61 18.30 7.14 5.99
CA PRO A 61 19.50 7.34 5.22
C PRO A 61 19.39 6.69 3.84
N SER A 62 20.05 7.29 2.87
CA SER A 62 20.25 6.66 1.56
C SER A 62 21.03 5.35 1.69
N LYS A 63 20.68 4.37 0.87
CA LYS A 63 21.36 3.07 0.81
C LYS A 63 21.85 2.81 -0.60
N PRO A 64 23.13 2.55 -0.80
CA PRO A 64 23.67 2.18 -2.09
C PRO A 64 23.28 0.74 -2.48
N GLY A 65 23.59 0.36 -3.72
CA GLY A 65 23.41 -1.01 -4.21
C GLY A 65 22.00 -1.31 -4.73
N ASN A 66 21.19 -0.27 -4.99
CA ASN A 66 19.88 -0.45 -5.62
C ASN A 66 20.03 -0.37 -7.16
N LEU A 67 19.33 -1.25 -7.85
CA LEU A 67 19.12 -1.20 -9.29
C LEU A 67 17.68 -0.76 -9.55
N VAL A 68 17.51 0.26 -10.38
CA VAL A 68 16.18 0.77 -10.78
C VAL A 68 16.05 0.63 -12.27
N GLU A 69 14.99 -0.07 -12.70
CA GLU A 69 14.62 -0.22 -14.09
C GLU A 69 13.23 0.42 -14.30
N MET A 70 13.09 1.25 -15.31
CA MET A 70 11.82 1.89 -15.64
C MET A 70 11.03 0.98 -16.60
N LEU A 71 9.78 0.72 -16.26
CA LEU A 71 8.83 -0.03 -17.10
C LEU A 71 7.71 0.92 -17.53
N HIS A 72 7.44 1.01 -18.83
CA HIS A 72 6.59 2.05 -19.42
C HIS A 72 5.11 1.69 -19.42
N SER A 73 4.59 0.70 -19.03
CA SER A 73 3.13 0.41 -18.98
C SER A 73 2.82 -0.88 -18.23
N GLY A 74 1.54 -1.19 -18.10
CA GLY A 74 1.10 -2.48 -17.61
C GLY A 74 1.56 -3.63 -18.50
N ASP A 75 1.73 -3.40 -19.79
CA ASP A 75 2.15 -4.43 -20.73
C ASP A 75 3.59 -4.87 -20.53
N GLU A 76 4.45 -3.98 -20.03
CA GLU A 76 5.82 -4.33 -19.62
C GLU A 76 5.86 -4.75 -18.14
N ALA A 77 5.14 -4.06 -17.26
CA ALA A 77 5.22 -4.28 -15.83
C ALA A 77 4.57 -5.60 -15.40
N TYR A 78 3.40 -5.94 -15.94
CA TYR A 78 2.68 -7.13 -15.48
C TYR A 78 3.40 -8.44 -15.80
N PRO A 79 3.97 -8.66 -16.98
CA PRO A 79 4.78 -9.85 -17.25
C PRO A 79 5.98 -9.98 -16.29
N ARG A 80 6.65 -8.87 -15.99
CA ARG A 80 7.79 -8.86 -15.05
C ARG A 80 7.32 -9.21 -13.63
N MET A 81 6.25 -8.58 -13.15
CA MET A 81 5.68 -8.90 -11.82
C MET A 81 5.25 -10.37 -11.74
N LEU A 82 4.61 -10.90 -12.77
CA LEU A 82 4.20 -12.31 -12.82
C LEU A 82 5.40 -13.25 -12.82
N ALA A 83 6.47 -12.91 -13.53
CA ALA A 83 7.71 -13.68 -13.54
C ALA A 83 8.38 -13.69 -12.16
N GLU A 84 8.41 -12.56 -11.45
CA GLU A 84 8.92 -12.48 -10.08
C GLU A 84 8.10 -13.32 -9.09
N ILE A 85 6.77 -13.30 -9.21
CA ILE A 85 5.88 -14.16 -8.40
C ILE A 85 6.12 -15.64 -8.72
N ALA A 86 6.30 -15.98 -9.99
CA ALA A 86 6.59 -17.35 -10.40
C ALA A 86 7.97 -17.83 -9.92
N GLY A 87 8.97 -16.95 -9.94
CA GLY A 87 10.33 -17.23 -9.46
C GLY A 87 10.49 -17.19 -7.94
N ALA A 88 9.52 -16.69 -7.19
CA ALA A 88 9.61 -16.54 -5.75
C ALA A 88 9.79 -17.88 -5.04
N LYS A 89 10.75 -17.93 -4.09
CA LYS A 89 11.08 -19.14 -3.32
C LYS A 89 10.72 -19.03 -1.84
N THR A 90 10.69 -17.81 -1.29
CA THR A 90 10.52 -17.61 0.15
C THR A 90 9.21 -16.94 0.49
N SER A 91 8.97 -15.76 -0.08
CA SER A 91 7.76 -14.99 0.22
C SER A 91 7.35 -14.05 -0.91
N VAL A 92 6.05 -13.78 -0.99
CA VAL A 92 5.45 -12.78 -1.86
C VAL A 92 4.52 -11.91 -1.01
N GLY A 93 4.78 -10.61 -0.98
CA GLY A 93 3.89 -9.61 -0.40
C GLY A 93 3.29 -8.75 -1.50
N LEU A 94 1.96 -8.75 -1.66
CA LEU A 94 1.26 -7.91 -2.63
C LEU A 94 0.33 -6.95 -1.90
N CYS A 95 0.50 -5.64 -2.18
CA CYS A 95 -0.41 -4.61 -1.72
C CYS A 95 -0.98 -3.89 -2.93
N SER A 96 -2.30 -3.83 -3.05
CA SER A 96 -2.96 -3.18 -4.18
C SER A 96 -4.15 -2.35 -3.74
N TYR A 97 -4.26 -1.15 -4.31
CA TYR A 97 -5.45 -0.31 -4.14
C TYR A 97 -6.61 -0.83 -5.00
N ILE A 98 -6.37 -1.07 -6.28
CA ILE A 98 -7.36 -1.63 -7.20
C ILE A 98 -6.87 -3.01 -7.65
N PHE A 99 -7.57 -4.05 -7.23
CA PHE A 99 -7.30 -5.42 -7.68
C PHE A 99 -8.63 -6.02 -8.15
N ARG A 100 -8.86 -5.97 -9.43
CA ARG A 100 -10.10 -6.42 -10.07
C ARG A 100 -10.03 -7.88 -10.47
N ASP A 101 -11.21 -8.45 -10.67
CA ASP A 101 -11.39 -9.81 -11.19
C ASP A 101 -11.62 -9.73 -12.73
N ASP A 102 -10.64 -9.12 -13.42
CA ASP A 102 -10.56 -8.98 -14.86
C ASP A 102 -9.46 -9.88 -15.44
N SER A 103 -9.24 -9.82 -16.75
CA SER A 103 -8.27 -10.67 -17.44
C SER A 103 -6.82 -10.52 -16.93
N ALA A 104 -6.44 -9.31 -16.50
CA ALA A 104 -5.14 -9.09 -15.88
C ALA A 104 -5.12 -9.65 -14.45
N GLY A 105 -6.15 -9.35 -13.65
CA GLY A 105 -6.30 -9.87 -12.30
C GLY A 105 -6.30 -11.39 -12.22
N GLU A 106 -6.93 -12.06 -13.18
CA GLU A 106 -6.94 -13.52 -13.31
C GLU A 106 -5.54 -14.12 -13.33
N LYS A 107 -4.63 -13.53 -14.11
CA LYS A 107 -3.23 -13.97 -14.19
C LYS A 107 -2.53 -13.85 -12.85
N PHE A 108 -2.74 -12.74 -12.13
CA PHE A 108 -2.18 -12.54 -10.79
C PHE A 108 -2.80 -13.49 -9.77
N HIS A 109 -4.12 -13.73 -9.82
CA HIS A 109 -4.75 -14.73 -8.93
C HIS A 109 -4.10 -16.10 -9.10
N SER A 110 -3.97 -16.56 -10.34
CA SER A 110 -3.38 -17.86 -10.65
C SER A 110 -1.93 -17.95 -10.19
N ALA A 111 -1.12 -16.91 -10.44
CA ALA A 111 0.28 -16.86 -10.02
C ALA A 111 0.44 -16.89 -8.49
N LEU A 112 -0.39 -16.14 -7.75
CA LEU A 112 -0.35 -16.10 -6.28
C LEU A 112 -0.80 -17.43 -5.66
N ILE A 113 -1.84 -18.05 -6.21
CA ILE A 113 -2.33 -19.36 -5.77
C ILE A 113 -1.26 -20.42 -6.01
N GLU A 114 -0.63 -20.40 -7.18
CA GLU A 114 0.44 -21.34 -7.51
C GLU A 114 1.68 -21.14 -6.64
N ALA A 115 2.08 -19.89 -6.36
CA ALA A 115 3.15 -19.61 -5.41
C ALA A 115 2.84 -20.18 -4.01
N GLN A 116 1.60 -20.00 -3.52
CA GLN A 116 1.15 -20.58 -2.26
C GLN A 116 1.22 -22.13 -2.27
N ARG A 117 0.84 -22.77 -3.37
CA ARG A 117 0.92 -24.24 -3.53
C ARG A 117 2.36 -24.76 -3.50
N ARG A 118 3.31 -24.00 -4.01
CA ARG A 118 4.75 -24.31 -3.94
C ARG A 118 5.33 -24.13 -2.53
N GLY A 119 4.54 -23.69 -1.55
CA GLY A 119 5.00 -23.44 -0.19
C GLY A 119 5.61 -22.06 0.04
N VAL A 120 5.51 -21.14 -0.93
CA VAL A 120 5.92 -19.75 -0.77
C VAL A 120 4.94 -19.04 0.17
N LYS A 121 5.47 -18.28 1.13
CA LYS A 121 4.65 -17.50 2.06
C LYS A 121 4.02 -16.30 1.32
N VAL A 122 2.77 -16.43 0.91
CA VAL A 122 2.04 -15.37 0.20
C VAL A 122 1.20 -14.56 1.19
N CYS A 123 1.24 -13.23 1.09
CA CYS A 123 0.38 -12.32 1.83
C CYS A 123 -0.15 -11.23 0.90
N VAL A 124 -1.47 -11.05 0.86
CA VAL A 124 -2.12 -10.07 -0.01
C VAL A 124 -2.91 -9.07 0.82
N LEU A 125 -2.70 -7.78 0.56
CA LEU A 125 -3.48 -6.70 1.16
C LEU A 125 -4.19 -5.93 0.05
N ILE A 126 -5.51 -5.89 0.11
CA ILE A 126 -6.36 -5.20 -0.86
C ILE A 126 -7.05 -4.05 -0.15
N ASP A 127 -7.13 -2.88 -0.80
CA ASP A 127 -7.90 -1.77 -0.26
C ASP A 127 -9.39 -2.11 -0.20
N GLY A 128 -10.04 -1.72 0.90
CA GLY A 128 -11.44 -2.05 1.16
C GLY A 128 -12.43 -1.35 0.22
N VAL A 129 -12.01 -0.24 -0.40
CA VAL A 129 -12.84 0.51 -1.36
C VAL A 129 -12.46 0.14 -2.79
N GLY A 130 -11.19 0.23 -3.13
CA GLY A 130 -10.68 -0.01 -4.48
C GLY A 130 -10.79 -1.47 -4.94
N GLY A 131 -10.76 -2.42 -4.01
CA GLY A 131 -10.97 -3.86 -4.27
C GLY A 131 -12.44 -4.29 -4.28
N GLY A 132 -13.39 -3.35 -4.21
CA GLY A 132 -14.83 -3.62 -4.13
C GLY A 132 -15.34 -3.68 -2.70
N TYR A 133 -16.03 -2.60 -2.26
CA TYR A 133 -16.41 -2.45 -0.85
C TYR A 133 -17.38 -3.52 -0.35
N PHE A 134 -18.49 -3.74 -1.04
CA PHE A 134 -19.52 -4.72 -0.67
C PHE A 134 -19.20 -6.11 -1.18
N TRP A 135 -18.66 -6.20 -2.38
CA TRP A 135 -18.33 -7.45 -3.03
C TRP A 135 -16.95 -7.38 -3.69
N SER A 136 -16.09 -8.31 -3.37
CA SER A 136 -14.76 -8.44 -3.97
C SER A 136 -14.53 -9.87 -4.46
N GLY A 137 -14.61 -10.07 -5.77
CA GLY A 137 -14.34 -11.35 -6.42
C GLY A 137 -12.93 -11.84 -6.10
N THR A 138 -11.96 -10.95 -6.26
CA THR A 138 -10.53 -11.18 -5.95
C THR A 138 -10.32 -11.67 -4.51
N TYR A 139 -10.89 -10.96 -3.51
CA TYR A 139 -10.75 -11.36 -2.11
C TYR A 139 -11.33 -12.76 -1.86
N ASN A 140 -12.54 -13.01 -2.35
CA ASN A 140 -13.22 -14.27 -2.15
C ASN A 140 -12.47 -15.43 -2.83
N ARG A 141 -11.95 -15.20 -4.03
CA ARG A 141 -11.20 -16.18 -4.81
C ARG A 141 -9.90 -16.58 -4.12
N LEU A 142 -9.09 -15.61 -3.74
CA LEU A 142 -7.83 -15.85 -3.03
C LEU A 142 -8.04 -16.54 -1.69
N ARG A 143 -9.05 -16.10 -0.93
CA ARG A 143 -9.41 -16.72 0.36
C ARG A 143 -9.85 -18.17 0.20
N LYS A 144 -10.70 -18.48 -0.79
CA LYS A 144 -11.13 -19.84 -1.10
C LYS A 144 -9.95 -20.74 -1.48
N ALA A 145 -8.94 -20.19 -2.12
CA ALA A 145 -7.72 -20.91 -2.49
C ALA A 145 -6.70 -21.03 -1.34
N GLY A 146 -7.03 -20.56 -0.13
CA GLY A 146 -6.14 -20.64 1.03
C GLY A 146 -5.03 -19.60 1.06
N VAL A 147 -5.04 -18.60 0.16
CA VAL A 147 -4.07 -17.51 0.17
C VAL A 147 -4.41 -16.53 1.29
N PRO A 148 -3.48 -16.23 2.22
CA PRO A 148 -3.66 -15.18 3.22
C PRO A 148 -3.92 -13.82 2.58
N VAL A 149 -5.16 -13.34 2.66
CA VAL A 149 -5.61 -12.08 2.10
C VAL A 149 -6.37 -11.27 3.13
N ALA A 150 -6.07 -9.98 3.23
CA ALA A 150 -6.75 -9.04 4.11
C ALA A 150 -7.28 -7.85 3.31
N ARG A 151 -8.33 -7.21 3.84
CA ARG A 151 -8.89 -5.98 3.28
C ARG A 151 -8.58 -4.80 4.22
N PHE A 152 -7.89 -3.81 3.67
CA PHE A 152 -7.51 -2.63 4.43
C PHE A 152 -8.70 -1.68 4.60
N LEU A 153 -8.93 -1.23 5.83
CA LEU A 153 -10.02 -0.31 6.20
C LEU A 153 -11.42 -0.75 5.74
N HIS A 154 -11.62 -2.05 5.65
CA HIS A 154 -12.94 -2.61 5.37
C HIS A 154 -13.72 -2.87 6.65
N SER A 155 -14.95 -2.38 6.75
CA SER A 155 -15.91 -2.75 7.79
C SER A 155 -17.34 -2.58 7.30
N TYR A 156 -18.20 -3.50 7.68
CA TYR A 156 -19.63 -3.38 7.41
C TYR A 156 -20.34 -2.35 8.31
N PHE A 157 -19.66 -1.92 9.38
CA PHE A 157 -20.22 -0.96 10.33
C PHE A 157 -19.67 0.45 10.08
N PRO A 158 -20.55 1.40 9.67
CA PRO A 158 -20.13 2.75 9.30
C PRO A 158 -19.39 3.51 10.41
N TRP A 159 -19.67 3.25 11.66
CA TRP A 159 -19.03 3.92 12.81
C TRP A 159 -17.68 3.31 13.23
N ARG A 160 -17.33 2.12 12.74
CA ARG A 160 -16.06 1.46 13.07
C ARG A 160 -14.91 1.83 12.17
N THR A 161 -15.21 2.30 10.97
CA THR A 161 -14.20 2.69 9.99
C THR A 161 -14.48 4.06 9.45
N PRO A 162 -13.45 4.84 9.24
CA PRO A 162 -13.54 6.07 8.48
C PRO A 162 -13.65 5.76 6.98
N PHE A 163 -14.62 4.95 6.57
CA PHE A 163 -14.76 4.57 5.16
C PHE A 163 -15.16 5.71 4.25
N VAL A 164 -15.23 6.88 4.79
CA VAL A 164 -15.60 8.05 4.05
C VAL A 164 -14.42 8.92 3.69
N ASN A 165 -13.21 8.53 4.03
CA ASN A 165 -12.06 9.26 3.55
C ASN A 165 -11.58 8.71 2.20
N LEU A 166 -12.45 8.85 1.20
CA LEU A 166 -12.20 8.50 -0.21
C LEU A 166 -11.01 9.24 -0.85
N ARG A 167 -10.41 10.19 -0.13
CA ARG A 167 -9.34 11.06 -0.65
C ARG A 167 -7.94 10.65 -0.21
N ASN A 168 -7.78 9.59 0.56
CA ASN A 168 -6.49 9.21 1.11
C ASN A 168 -5.92 7.97 0.44
N HIS A 169 -5.94 7.98 -0.86
CA HIS A 169 -5.32 6.98 -1.69
C HIS A 169 -3.86 7.39 -1.93
N ARG A 170 -2.97 7.01 -1.03
CA ARG A 170 -1.52 7.13 -1.22
C ARG A 170 -0.87 5.80 -0.92
#